data_670944af74321a89bd72c12727fbd36c
#
_entry.id   670944af74321a89bd72c12727fbd36c
#
_cell.length_a   1.000
_cell.length_b   1.000
_cell.length_c   1.000
_cell.angle_alpha   90.00
_cell.angle_beta   90.00
_cell.angle_gamma   90.00
#
_symmetry.space_group_name_H-M   'P 1'
#
loop_
_entity.id
_entity.type
_entity.pdbx_description
1 polymer ?
#
loop_
_entity_poly.entity_id
_entity_poly.type
_entity_poly.pdbx_seq_one_letter_code
_entity_poly.pdbx_strand_id
1 'polypeptide(L)'
;MRSVGISAGLAVMVALSASACASSATPNASPTSDAPSAPVSTGLLACSDLASLDTVAGVLAAEPADVVEAVQPSDAVDLAVLTAAGGLACSWRVGAGQQMIGDGAGDWAYLSIEILPGAADDWAPPYAGDTPSEDTRTIAGVDATTSSGETGWRVSAPVGSAWVELSITASGLTSTGSRFEGTPAGEVLDNLATAAETTFSTVGPASATQLAWPALAPREGDATCDGGLDEAGIVSALQYGEATTTYTVIDPRAQPIGDLEDAASARVGAFSCELFAEGFGYTDILVVRDGATIIDGLAAQPDMAAALEPVTLEGAVDGESALVARRMDGPRSPLYLTVGETFYAVSSGDGAQTVAEAIIAQTR
;
A
#
# COMPACT_ATOMS: atom_id res chain seq x y z
N MET A 1 6.48 51.21 29.71
CA MET A 1 7.21 52.44 29.34
C MET A 1 7.47 52.35 27.85
N ARG A 2 6.70 53.17 27.08
CA ARG A 2 7.14 54.05 25.98
C ARG A 2 7.88 53.39 24.83
N SER A 3 7.63 53.51 23.53
CA SER A 3 6.86 54.51 22.70
C SER A 3 6.69 53.87 21.32
N VAL A 4 5.59 53.86 20.72
CA VAL A 4 4.93 54.70 19.67
C VAL A 4 5.93 55.32 18.67
N GLY A 5 5.76 54.98 17.41
CA GLY A 5 6.35 55.62 16.23
C GLY A 5 5.50 55.38 14.99
N ILE A 6 4.56 56.26 14.74
CA ILE A 6 3.77 56.41 13.51
C ILE A 6 4.58 57.24 12.53
N SER A 7 4.63 56.87 11.25
CA SER A 7 4.92 57.83 10.17
C SER A 7 4.15 57.46 8.89
N ALA A 8 3.29 58.40 8.52
CA ALA A 8 2.50 58.45 7.31
C ALA A 8 3.22 59.31 6.23
N GLY A 9 2.84 59.14 5.02
CA GLY A 9 3.12 60.06 3.89
C GLY A 9 3.44 59.28 2.62
N LEU A 10 3.01 59.52 1.45
CA LEU A 10 2.20 60.56 0.80
C LEU A 10 1.99 60.08 -0.65
N ALA A 11 0.82 60.24 -1.16
CA ALA A 11 0.42 59.96 -2.54
C ALA A 11 1.04 60.98 -3.52
N VAL A 12 1.37 60.54 -4.74
CA VAL A 12 1.45 61.40 -5.92
C VAL A 12 0.78 60.70 -7.11
N MET A 13 -0.35 61.26 -7.51
CA MET A 13 -0.95 61.04 -8.84
C MET A 13 -0.19 61.89 -9.88
N VAL A 14 0.07 61.29 -11.03
CA VAL A 14 0.24 62.05 -12.28
C VAL A 14 -0.50 61.32 -13.39
N ALA A 15 -1.56 61.95 -13.88
CA ALA A 15 -2.24 61.63 -15.12
C ALA A 15 -1.71 62.57 -16.21
N LEU A 16 -1.49 62.05 -17.42
CA LEU A 16 -1.48 62.86 -18.69
C LEU A 16 -1.63 61.90 -19.89
N SER A 17 -2.70 61.96 -20.44
CA SER A 17 -3.38 62.28 -21.73
C SER A 17 -2.64 61.98 -23.04
N ALA A 18 -3.28 61.16 -23.84
CA ALA A 18 -3.68 61.28 -25.25
C ALA A 18 -2.62 61.47 -26.35
N SER A 19 -2.65 60.58 -27.32
CA SER A 19 -3.06 60.95 -28.68
C SER A 19 -3.11 59.75 -29.63
N ALA A 20 -4.18 59.69 -30.38
CA ALA A 20 -4.49 58.70 -31.40
C ALA A 20 -3.59 58.84 -32.64
N CYS A 21 -3.20 57.71 -33.21
CA CYS A 21 -3.00 57.56 -34.69
C CYS A 21 -3.47 56.17 -35.09
N ALA A 22 -4.52 56.14 -35.87
CA ALA A 22 -5.04 54.99 -36.54
C ALA A 22 -4.06 54.54 -37.63
N SER A 23 -3.62 53.31 -37.61
CA SER A 23 -3.06 52.62 -38.76
C SER A 23 -3.65 51.23 -38.79
N SER A 24 -4.47 51.00 -39.82
CA SER A 24 -5.04 49.71 -40.16
C SER A 24 -3.92 48.74 -40.54
N ALA A 25 -3.63 47.82 -39.64
CA ALA A 25 -2.82 46.65 -39.98
C ALA A 25 -3.71 45.43 -39.82
N THR A 26 -3.92 44.70 -40.90
CA THR A 26 -4.53 43.39 -40.99
C THR A 26 -3.93 42.46 -39.95
N PRO A 27 -4.70 41.75 -39.11
CA PRO A 27 -4.14 40.72 -38.24
C PRO A 27 -3.73 39.54 -39.10
N ASN A 28 -2.43 39.34 -39.25
CA ASN A 28 -1.89 38.06 -39.61
C ASN A 28 -2.23 37.08 -38.48
N ALA A 29 -3.20 36.21 -38.71
CA ALA A 29 -3.44 35.05 -37.87
C ALA A 29 -2.18 34.19 -37.93
N SER A 30 -1.39 34.21 -36.86
CA SER A 30 -0.37 33.19 -36.63
C SER A 30 -1.09 31.84 -36.55
N PRO A 31 -0.66 30.83 -37.27
CA PRO A 31 -1.19 29.49 -37.07
C PRO A 31 -0.85 29.07 -35.65
N THR A 32 -1.88 28.92 -34.83
CA THR A 32 -1.80 28.18 -33.58
C THR A 32 -1.36 26.78 -33.98
N SER A 33 -0.11 26.45 -33.71
CA SER A 33 0.39 25.09 -33.81
C SER A 33 -0.31 24.30 -32.75
N ASP A 34 -1.43 23.66 -33.07
CA ASP A 34 -1.98 22.59 -32.29
C ASP A 34 -0.92 21.51 -32.25
N ALA A 35 -0.12 21.49 -31.19
CA ALA A 35 0.71 20.34 -30.90
C ALA A 35 -0.24 19.13 -30.84
N PRO A 36 0.04 18.04 -31.52
CA PRO A 36 -0.80 16.85 -31.44
C PRO A 36 -0.84 16.44 -29.99
N SER A 37 -2.03 16.49 -29.39
CA SER A 37 -2.28 15.91 -28.07
C SER A 37 -1.84 14.46 -28.16
N ALA A 38 -0.97 14.04 -27.26
CA ALA A 38 -0.59 12.64 -27.15
C ALA A 38 -1.87 11.80 -27.07
N PRO A 39 -1.93 10.63 -27.69
CA PRO A 39 -3.10 9.78 -27.62
C PRO A 39 -3.38 9.47 -26.14
N VAL A 40 -4.55 9.87 -25.66
CA VAL A 40 -5.01 9.52 -24.32
C VAL A 40 -5.17 8.01 -24.30
N SER A 41 -4.39 7.31 -23.47
CA SER A 41 -4.58 5.90 -23.24
C SER A 41 -6.01 5.72 -22.71
N THR A 42 -6.81 4.88 -23.37
CA THR A 42 -8.20 4.59 -22.96
C THR A 42 -8.28 3.35 -22.09
N GLY A 43 -7.15 2.69 -21.82
CA GLY A 43 -7.05 1.51 -20.98
C GLY A 43 -6.83 1.86 -19.50
N LEU A 44 -6.93 0.85 -18.65
CA LEU A 44 -6.53 0.94 -17.25
C LEU A 44 -5.03 1.29 -17.15
N LEU A 45 -4.66 2.06 -16.14
CA LEU A 45 -3.25 2.28 -15.82
C LEU A 45 -2.60 0.95 -15.41
N ALA A 46 -1.36 0.77 -15.83
CA ALA A 46 -0.54 -0.38 -15.49
C ALA A 46 0.75 0.10 -14.78
N CYS A 47 1.45 -0.81 -14.13
CA CYS A 47 2.69 -0.50 -13.42
C CYS A 47 3.74 0.16 -14.32
N SER A 48 3.81 -0.22 -15.60
CA SER A 48 4.70 0.39 -16.58
C SER A 48 4.39 1.85 -16.94
N ASP A 49 3.17 2.30 -16.64
CA ASP A 49 2.77 3.71 -16.84
C ASP A 49 3.21 4.59 -15.66
N LEU A 50 3.47 3.99 -14.49
CA LEU A 50 3.80 4.67 -13.24
C LEU A 50 5.31 4.85 -13.06
N ALA A 51 6.10 3.82 -13.38
CA ALA A 51 7.54 3.88 -13.31
C ALA A 51 8.18 3.04 -14.42
N SER A 52 9.20 3.59 -15.08
CA SER A 52 10.05 2.82 -15.99
C SER A 52 11.05 1.97 -15.21
N LEU A 53 11.52 0.87 -15.80
CA LEU A 53 12.57 0.04 -15.19
C LEU A 53 13.85 0.85 -14.91
N ASP A 54 14.18 1.83 -15.75
CA ASP A 54 15.33 2.72 -15.51
C ASP A 54 15.10 3.62 -14.29
N THR A 55 13.89 4.12 -14.11
CA THR A 55 13.53 4.89 -12.89
C THR A 55 13.64 4.02 -11.66
N VAL A 56 13.09 2.82 -11.70
CA VAL A 56 13.16 1.84 -10.60
C VAL A 56 14.62 1.50 -10.27
N ALA A 57 15.44 1.22 -11.29
CA ALA A 57 16.85 0.93 -11.11
C ALA A 57 17.60 2.08 -10.40
N GLY A 58 17.32 3.31 -10.81
CA GLY A 58 17.91 4.50 -10.17
C GLY A 58 17.49 4.66 -8.72
N VAL A 59 16.19 4.50 -8.43
CA VAL A 59 15.61 4.63 -7.09
C VAL A 59 16.16 3.56 -6.14
N LEU A 60 16.32 2.33 -6.64
CA LEU A 60 16.80 1.20 -5.86
C LEU A 60 18.34 1.05 -5.86
N ALA A 61 19.07 2.07 -6.34
CA ALA A 61 20.53 2.06 -6.41
C ALA A 61 21.06 0.78 -7.10
N ALA A 62 20.43 0.37 -8.21
CA ALA A 62 20.82 -0.84 -8.93
C ALA A 62 22.23 -0.69 -9.54
N GLU A 63 23.07 -1.71 -9.38
CA GLU A 63 24.35 -1.79 -10.03
C GLU A 63 24.20 -2.25 -11.50
N PRO A 64 25.19 -2.03 -12.38
CA PRO A 64 25.09 -2.39 -13.78
C PRO A 64 24.84 -3.89 -14.07
N ALA A 65 25.12 -4.76 -13.09
CA ALA A 65 24.91 -6.20 -13.19
C ALA A 65 23.58 -6.65 -12.60
N ASP A 66 22.87 -5.77 -11.89
CA ASP A 66 21.60 -6.08 -11.29
C ASP A 66 20.50 -6.24 -12.33
N VAL A 67 19.55 -7.09 -12.01
CA VAL A 67 18.30 -7.23 -12.75
C VAL A 67 17.19 -6.61 -11.91
N VAL A 68 16.41 -5.72 -12.51
CA VAL A 68 15.18 -5.22 -11.90
C VAL A 68 14.08 -6.22 -12.18
N GLU A 69 13.58 -6.85 -11.14
CA GLU A 69 12.50 -7.84 -11.22
C GLU A 69 11.19 -7.23 -10.75
N ALA A 70 10.11 -7.41 -11.53
CA ALA A 70 8.77 -7.15 -11.07
C ALA A 70 8.37 -8.30 -10.12
N VAL A 71 8.17 -7.98 -8.86
CA VAL A 71 7.89 -8.97 -7.81
C VAL A 71 6.73 -8.49 -6.94
N GLN A 72 6.13 -9.41 -6.21
CA GLN A 72 5.21 -9.06 -5.13
C GLN A 72 5.98 -9.01 -3.83
N PRO A 73 5.81 -7.96 -3.01
CA PRO A 73 6.43 -7.89 -1.69
C PRO A 73 5.85 -8.94 -0.73
N SER A 74 6.48 -9.07 0.42
CA SER A 74 6.13 -10.05 1.44
C SER A 74 4.72 -9.90 2.03
N ASP A 75 4.11 -8.74 1.92
CA ASP A 75 2.78 -8.41 2.44
C ASP A 75 1.69 -8.70 1.40
N ALA A 76 1.79 -9.88 0.79
CA ALA A 76 0.93 -10.32 -0.30
C ALA A 76 -0.56 -10.28 0.04
N VAL A 77 -0.92 -10.43 1.32
CA VAL A 77 -2.31 -10.38 1.78
C VAL A 77 -2.86 -8.95 1.70
N ASP A 78 -2.10 -7.98 2.20
CA ASP A 78 -2.52 -6.58 2.21
C ASP A 78 -2.66 -6.06 0.78
N LEU A 79 -1.72 -6.44 -0.10
CA LEU A 79 -1.82 -6.14 -1.53
C LEU A 79 -2.98 -6.86 -2.23
N ALA A 80 -3.31 -8.08 -1.81
CA ALA A 80 -4.49 -8.76 -2.33
C ALA A 80 -5.78 -8.09 -1.86
N VAL A 81 -5.83 -7.60 -0.62
CA VAL A 81 -6.93 -6.78 -0.08
C VAL A 81 -7.00 -5.44 -0.81
N LEU A 82 -5.88 -4.75 -1.03
CA LEU A 82 -5.82 -3.53 -1.83
C LEU A 82 -6.37 -3.75 -3.25
N THR A 83 -5.95 -4.83 -3.90
CA THR A 83 -6.47 -5.19 -5.23
C THR A 83 -7.96 -5.49 -5.18
N ALA A 84 -8.42 -6.23 -4.17
CA ALA A 84 -9.84 -6.51 -3.95
C ALA A 84 -10.66 -5.24 -3.68
N ALA A 85 -10.05 -4.22 -3.08
CA ALA A 85 -10.63 -2.88 -2.91
C ALA A 85 -10.66 -2.03 -4.20
N GLY A 86 -10.18 -2.57 -5.32
CA GLY A 86 -10.09 -1.87 -6.59
C GLY A 86 -8.87 -0.96 -6.68
N GLY A 87 -7.82 -1.27 -5.93
CA GLY A 87 -6.52 -0.62 -6.00
C GLY A 87 -5.56 -1.27 -7.01
N LEU A 88 -4.42 -0.64 -7.19
CA LEU A 88 -3.28 -1.15 -7.95
C LEU A 88 -2.06 -1.19 -7.04
N ALA A 89 -1.39 -2.34 -7.01
CA ALA A 89 -0.09 -2.53 -6.38
C ALA A 89 0.96 -2.89 -7.42
N CYS A 90 2.08 -2.19 -7.40
CA CYS A 90 3.22 -2.44 -8.26
C CYS A 90 4.47 -2.54 -7.40
N SER A 91 5.27 -3.57 -7.61
CA SER A 91 6.50 -3.75 -6.85
C SER A 91 7.63 -4.25 -7.72
N TRP A 92 8.82 -3.81 -7.41
CA TRP A 92 10.05 -4.21 -8.07
C TRP A 92 11.14 -4.44 -7.03
N ARG A 93 12.03 -5.36 -7.35
CA ARG A 93 13.20 -5.69 -6.53
C ARG A 93 14.48 -5.57 -7.32
N VAL A 94 15.55 -5.21 -6.63
CA VAL A 94 16.94 -5.41 -7.05
C VAL A 94 17.71 -6.13 -5.97
N GLY A 95 18.78 -6.82 -6.36
CA GLY A 95 19.66 -7.55 -5.46
C GLY A 95 19.19 -8.98 -5.16
N ALA A 96 20.13 -9.77 -4.62
CA ALA A 96 19.92 -11.16 -4.28
C ALA A 96 19.49 -11.27 -2.81
N GLY A 97 18.26 -10.90 -2.50
CA GLY A 97 17.74 -10.99 -1.15
C GLY A 97 16.58 -11.93 -1.05
N GLN A 98 16.29 -12.36 0.15
CA GLN A 98 15.08 -13.12 0.42
C GLN A 98 13.86 -12.21 0.34
N GLN A 99 12.75 -12.79 -0.09
CA GLN A 99 11.48 -12.10 -0.34
C GLN A 99 10.70 -11.76 0.93
N MET A 100 11.26 -12.00 2.11
CA MET A 100 10.50 -11.89 3.36
C MET A 100 11.17 -10.95 4.35
N ILE A 101 10.37 -10.04 4.91
CA ILE A 101 10.75 -9.20 6.05
C ILE A 101 11.23 -10.10 7.18
N GLY A 102 12.44 -9.84 7.69
CA GLY A 102 13.06 -10.58 8.79
C GLY A 102 14.29 -11.40 8.41
N ASP A 103 14.53 -11.64 7.14
CA ASP A 103 15.77 -12.29 6.70
C ASP A 103 16.84 -11.24 6.47
N GLY A 104 17.42 -10.80 7.57
CA GLY A 104 18.27 -9.62 7.68
C GLY A 104 19.62 -9.64 6.96
N ALA A 105 19.88 -10.55 6.05
CA ALA A 105 21.14 -10.64 5.33
C ALA A 105 20.92 -10.57 3.82
N GLY A 106 21.37 -9.52 3.20
CA GLY A 106 21.34 -9.38 1.74
C GLY A 106 21.45 -7.92 1.32
N ASP A 107 21.67 -7.72 0.04
CA ASP A 107 21.75 -6.39 -0.58
C ASP A 107 20.45 -6.01 -1.33
N TRP A 108 19.34 -6.65 -1.02
CA TRP A 108 18.07 -6.42 -1.66
C TRP A 108 17.39 -5.12 -1.25
N ALA A 109 16.68 -4.52 -2.19
CA ALA A 109 15.75 -3.43 -1.97
C ALA A 109 14.51 -3.59 -2.85
N TYR A 110 13.37 -3.14 -2.33
CA TYR A 110 12.07 -3.11 -3.01
C TYR A 110 11.60 -1.67 -3.17
N LEU A 111 10.98 -1.38 -4.32
CA LEU A 111 10.13 -0.23 -4.53
C LEU A 111 8.70 -0.73 -4.67
N SER A 112 7.79 -0.22 -3.85
CA SER A 112 6.36 -0.43 -4.02
C SER A 112 5.67 0.87 -4.40
N ILE A 113 4.67 0.79 -5.28
CA ILE A 113 3.75 1.87 -5.65
C ILE A 113 2.35 1.32 -5.47
N GLU A 114 1.58 1.96 -4.61
CA GLU A 114 0.22 1.56 -4.26
C GLU A 114 -0.74 2.70 -4.52
N ILE A 115 -1.89 2.39 -5.12
CA ILE A 115 -2.90 3.36 -5.51
C ILE A 115 -4.26 2.85 -5.12
N LEU A 116 -5.01 3.63 -4.33
CA LEU A 116 -6.40 3.35 -4.00
C LEU A 116 -7.29 4.47 -4.56
N PRO A 117 -8.01 4.23 -5.67
CA PRO A 117 -8.90 5.22 -6.27
C PRO A 117 -10.04 5.61 -5.35
N GLY A 118 -10.43 6.89 -5.38
CA GLY A 118 -11.54 7.40 -4.58
C GLY A 118 -11.27 7.49 -3.08
N ALA A 119 -10.00 7.36 -2.66
CA ALA A 119 -9.57 7.43 -1.26
C ALA A 119 -8.79 8.71 -0.91
N ALA A 120 -8.79 9.71 -1.79
CA ALA A 120 -8.09 10.96 -1.50
C ALA A 120 -8.61 11.68 -0.26
N ASP A 121 -9.91 11.57 0.02
CA ASP A 121 -10.54 12.18 1.20
C ASP A 121 -10.28 11.38 2.49
N ASP A 122 -9.89 10.10 2.37
CA ASP A 122 -9.55 9.21 3.48
C ASP A 122 -8.06 9.27 3.82
N TRP A 123 -7.26 9.98 3.01
CA TRP A 123 -5.82 10.03 3.15
C TRP A 123 -5.38 10.51 4.54
N ALA A 124 -4.41 9.81 5.10
CA ALA A 124 -3.71 10.18 6.32
C ALA A 124 -2.19 10.20 6.07
N PRO A 125 -1.43 11.06 6.78
CA PRO A 125 0.02 11.08 6.66
C PRO A 125 0.61 9.77 7.20
N PRO A 126 1.62 9.18 6.54
CA PRO A 126 2.27 7.96 7.01
C PRO A 126 2.97 8.18 8.34
N TYR A 127 3.05 7.14 9.14
CA TYR A 127 3.72 7.21 10.44
C TYR A 127 5.24 7.27 10.29
N ALA A 128 5.85 8.06 11.18
CA ALA A 128 7.29 8.09 11.44
C ALA A 128 7.52 7.62 12.89
N GLY A 129 7.76 6.33 13.07
CA GLY A 129 7.68 5.69 14.39
C GLY A 129 6.24 5.62 14.88
N ASP A 130 5.97 6.12 16.10
CA ASP A 130 4.63 6.04 16.74
C ASP A 130 3.71 7.24 16.41
N THR A 131 4.16 8.18 15.60
CA THR A 131 3.40 9.41 15.29
C THR A 131 3.32 9.66 13.78
N PRO A 132 2.22 10.27 13.29
CA PRO A 132 2.15 10.71 11.91
C PRO A 132 3.32 11.64 11.56
N SER A 133 3.89 11.48 10.37
CA SER A 133 4.97 12.33 9.91
C SER A 133 4.46 13.75 9.60
N GLU A 134 5.25 14.75 9.99
CA GLU A 134 5.02 16.16 9.66
C GLU A 134 5.91 16.63 8.49
N ASP A 135 6.80 15.77 7.99
CA ASP A 135 7.70 16.10 6.89
C ASP A 135 6.95 16.14 5.57
N THR A 136 6.88 17.33 4.96
CA THR A 136 6.15 17.55 3.72
C THR A 136 7.05 18.00 2.59
N ARG A 137 6.70 17.60 1.35
CA ARG A 137 7.35 18.04 0.11
C ARG A 137 6.31 18.31 -0.95
N THR A 138 6.51 19.32 -1.78
CA THR A 138 5.68 19.49 -2.99
C THR A 138 6.29 18.67 -4.13
N ILE A 139 5.58 17.67 -4.62
CA ILE A 139 5.98 16.76 -5.70
C ILE A 139 4.94 16.84 -6.81
N ALA A 140 5.34 17.17 -8.03
CA ALA A 140 4.43 17.37 -9.18
C ALA A 140 3.26 18.33 -8.87
N GLY A 141 3.47 19.32 -7.97
CA GLY A 141 2.43 20.27 -7.56
C GLY A 141 1.46 19.74 -6.51
N VAL A 142 1.69 18.55 -5.97
CA VAL A 142 0.93 17.93 -4.88
C VAL A 142 1.75 18.02 -3.59
N ASP A 143 1.10 18.40 -2.50
CA ASP A 143 1.72 18.35 -1.17
C ASP A 143 1.70 16.89 -0.67
N ALA A 144 2.87 16.28 -0.64
CA ALA A 144 3.08 14.91 -0.20
C ALA A 144 3.75 14.89 1.17
N THR A 145 3.39 13.94 2.00
CA THR A 145 4.10 13.66 3.26
C THR A 145 5.14 12.57 3.04
N THR A 146 6.30 12.75 3.64
CA THR A 146 7.42 11.79 3.55
C THR A 146 7.75 11.26 4.93
N SER A 147 8.15 10.00 5.02
CA SER A 147 8.69 9.44 6.25
C SER A 147 9.93 8.58 5.99
N SER A 148 10.76 8.46 7.00
CA SER A 148 11.88 7.52 7.03
C SER A 148 11.95 6.91 8.42
N GLY A 149 12.11 5.61 8.49
CA GLY A 149 12.10 4.90 9.76
C GLY A 149 12.80 3.54 9.66
N GLU A 150 12.57 2.71 10.66
CA GLU A 150 13.16 1.36 10.74
C GLU A 150 12.66 0.41 9.64
N THR A 151 11.52 0.72 9.01
CA THR A 151 10.91 -0.09 7.96
C THR A 151 11.21 0.39 6.54
N GLY A 152 11.84 1.56 6.38
CA GLY A 152 12.19 2.11 5.07
C GLY A 152 11.83 3.58 4.89
N TRP A 153 11.53 3.95 3.66
CA TRP A 153 11.20 5.32 3.24
C TRP A 153 9.84 5.33 2.55
N ARG A 154 9.05 6.35 2.81
CA ARG A 154 7.71 6.49 2.22
C ARG A 154 7.47 7.90 1.69
N VAL A 155 6.67 7.97 0.63
CA VAL A 155 6.06 9.19 0.09
C VAL A 155 4.58 8.89 -0.11
N SER A 156 3.71 9.63 0.54
CA SER A 156 2.26 9.41 0.48
C SER A 156 1.52 10.71 0.25
N ALA A 157 0.50 10.70 -0.60
CA ALA A 157 -0.30 11.88 -0.91
C ALA A 157 -1.70 11.56 -1.44
N PRO A 158 -2.67 12.48 -1.27
CA PRO A 158 -3.89 12.50 -2.06
C PRO A 158 -3.58 13.07 -3.45
N VAL A 159 -3.69 12.25 -4.50
CA VAL A 159 -3.38 12.63 -5.89
C VAL A 159 -4.61 12.51 -6.77
N GLY A 160 -5.16 13.63 -7.21
CA GLY A 160 -6.45 13.64 -7.88
C GLY A 160 -7.55 13.12 -6.96
N SER A 161 -8.19 12.00 -7.32
CA SER A 161 -9.18 11.33 -6.48
C SER A 161 -8.63 10.11 -5.75
N ALA A 162 -7.34 9.79 -5.92
CA ALA A 162 -6.73 8.59 -5.38
C ALA A 162 -5.83 8.90 -4.18
N TRP A 163 -5.70 7.94 -3.28
CA TRP A 163 -4.58 7.86 -2.36
C TRP A 163 -3.43 7.13 -3.05
N VAL A 164 -2.25 7.75 -3.08
CA VAL A 164 -1.04 7.16 -3.70
C VAL A 164 0.06 7.10 -2.66
N GLU A 165 0.65 5.93 -2.51
CA GLU A 165 1.81 5.70 -1.67
C GLU A 165 2.94 5.05 -2.47
N LEU A 166 4.16 5.52 -2.23
CA LEU A 166 5.39 4.90 -2.70
C LEU A 166 6.26 4.57 -1.50
N SER A 167 6.84 3.38 -1.50
CA SER A 167 7.75 2.97 -0.43
C SER A 167 9.01 2.29 -0.95
N ILE A 168 10.11 2.47 -0.24
CA ILE A 168 11.33 1.67 -0.38
C ILE A 168 11.54 0.90 0.91
N THR A 169 11.62 -0.42 0.78
CA THR A 169 12.05 -1.33 1.85
C THR A 169 13.38 -1.96 1.46
N ALA A 170 14.33 -2.02 2.36
CA ALA A 170 15.66 -2.57 2.07
C ALA A 170 16.21 -3.34 3.25
N SER A 171 17.02 -4.35 2.98
CA SER A 171 17.78 -5.05 4.01
C SER A 171 18.73 -4.09 4.71
N GLY A 172 18.66 -4.03 6.04
CA GLY A 172 19.56 -3.23 6.86
C GLY A 172 19.53 -1.72 6.60
N LEU A 173 18.58 -1.24 5.80
CA LEU A 173 18.41 0.16 5.40
C LEU A 173 19.73 0.80 4.91
N THR A 174 20.35 1.66 5.70
CA THR A 174 21.63 2.33 5.38
C THR A 174 22.84 1.73 6.15
N SER A 175 22.64 0.59 6.80
CA SER A 175 23.68 -0.10 7.57
C SER A 175 24.75 -0.71 6.67
N THR A 176 25.89 -1.08 7.27
CA THR A 176 26.98 -1.77 6.55
C THR A 176 26.49 -3.08 5.93
N GLY A 177 26.79 -3.26 4.65
CA GLY A 177 26.37 -4.43 3.87
C GLY A 177 24.98 -4.32 3.25
N SER A 178 24.26 -3.23 3.50
CA SER A 178 23.00 -2.95 2.82
C SER A 178 23.23 -2.24 1.48
N ARG A 179 22.23 -2.26 0.62
CA ARG A 179 22.24 -1.58 -0.68
C ARG A 179 22.45 -0.07 -0.58
N PHE A 180 21.94 0.54 0.47
CA PHE A 180 22.05 1.98 0.73
C PHE A 180 23.14 2.32 1.75
N GLU A 181 24.14 1.43 1.92
CA GLU A 181 25.25 1.69 2.85
C GLU A 181 25.89 3.04 2.60
N GLY A 182 25.93 3.88 3.64
CA GLY A 182 26.54 5.19 3.60
C GLY A 182 25.74 6.26 2.83
N THR A 183 24.58 5.92 2.27
CA THR A 183 23.68 6.88 1.62
C THR A 183 22.85 7.58 2.70
N PRO A 184 22.84 8.92 2.77
CA PRO A 184 21.97 9.65 3.68
C PRO A 184 20.49 9.34 3.42
N ALA A 185 19.69 9.15 4.46
CA ALA A 185 18.27 8.86 4.32
C ALA A 185 17.51 9.91 3.48
N GLY A 186 17.91 11.19 3.56
CA GLY A 186 17.35 12.25 2.74
C GLY A 186 17.62 12.08 1.23
N GLU A 187 18.77 11.52 0.84
CA GLU A 187 19.09 11.23 -0.56
C GLU A 187 18.24 10.07 -1.10
N VAL A 188 17.99 9.05 -0.28
CA VAL A 188 17.04 7.96 -0.66
C VAL A 188 15.65 8.51 -0.85
N LEU A 189 15.20 9.41 0.04
CA LEU A 189 13.91 10.11 -0.12
C LEU A 189 13.85 10.99 -1.36
N ASP A 190 14.97 11.66 -1.74
CA ASP A 190 15.03 12.47 -2.95
C ASP A 190 14.88 11.60 -4.22
N ASN A 191 15.48 10.41 -4.22
CA ASN A 191 15.32 9.44 -5.30
C ASN A 191 13.88 8.90 -5.37
N LEU A 192 13.28 8.58 -4.22
CA LEU A 192 11.88 8.14 -4.15
C LEU A 192 10.93 9.25 -4.62
N ALA A 193 11.19 10.51 -4.25
CA ALA A 193 10.41 11.65 -4.72
C ALA A 193 10.47 11.82 -6.24
N THR A 194 11.58 11.45 -6.88
CA THR A 194 11.70 11.46 -8.36
C THR A 194 10.77 10.42 -9.00
N ALA A 195 10.65 9.23 -8.42
CA ALA A 195 9.66 8.24 -8.88
C ALA A 195 8.23 8.74 -8.63
N ALA A 196 7.99 9.33 -7.45
CA ALA A 196 6.70 9.90 -7.10
C ALA A 196 6.27 11.02 -8.05
N GLU A 197 7.19 11.85 -8.57
CA GLU A 197 6.88 12.89 -9.56
C GLU A 197 6.26 12.30 -10.83
N THR A 198 6.81 11.20 -11.35
CA THR A 198 6.27 10.50 -12.52
C THR A 198 4.90 9.89 -12.20
N THR A 199 4.79 9.18 -11.08
CA THR A 199 3.55 8.54 -10.63
C THR A 199 2.43 9.57 -10.44
N PHE A 200 2.69 10.66 -9.71
CA PHE A 200 1.69 11.71 -9.43
C PHE A 200 1.26 12.44 -10.71
N SER A 201 2.21 12.70 -11.62
CA SER A 201 1.90 13.32 -12.93
C SER A 201 1.05 12.41 -13.82
N THR A 202 1.13 11.10 -13.64
CA THR A 202 0.34 10.11 -14.37
C THR A 202 -1.04 9.92 -13.73
N VAL A 203 -1.10 9.76 -12.40
CA VAL A 203 -2.35 9.48 -11.67
C VAL A 203 -3.22 10.73 -11.55
N GLY A 204 -2.63 11.91 -11.32
CA GLY A 204 -3.39 13.14 -11.10
C GLY A 204 -4.39 13.49 -12.20
N PRO A 205 -4.03 13.46 -13.49
CA PRO A 205 -4.96 13.70 -14.59
C PRO A 205 -5.75 12.47 -15.04
N ALA A 206 -5.51 11.29 -14.44
CA ALA A 206 -6.16 10.06 -14.87
C ALA A 206 -7.68 10.13 -14.66
N SER A 207 -8.42 9.65 -15.65
CA SER A 207 -9.87 9.56 -15.56
C SER A 207 -10.32 8.43 -14.64
N ALA A 208 -11.52 8.51 -14.12
CA ALA A 208 -12.10 7.43 -13.32
C ALA A 208 -12.10 6.07 -14.03
N THR A 209 -12.19 6.06 -15.38
CA THR A 209 -12.13 4.81 -16.15
C THR A 209 -10.72 4.23 -16.24
N GLN A 210 -9.70 5.04 -16.16
CA GLN A 210 -8.30 4.58 -16.14
C GLN A 210 -7.90 4.03 -14.76
N LEU A 211 -8.62 4.42 -13.71
CA LEU A 211 -8.44 3.96 -12.34
C LEU A 211 -9.51 2.93 -11.91
N ALA A 212 -10.31 2.40 -12.84
CA ALA A 212 -11.40 1.48 -12.53
C ALA A 212 -10.94 0.01 -12.55
N TRP A 213 -9.95 -0.35 -11.74
CA TRP A 213 -9.58 -1.76 -11.57
C TRP A 213 -10.73 -2.55 -10.96
N PRO A 214 -10.83 -3.87 -11.24
CA PRO A 214 -11.85 -4.72 -10.65
C PRO A 214 -11.83 -4.65 -9.12
N ALA A 215 -12.99 -4.57 -8.50
CA ALA A 215 -13.14 -4.45 -7.06
C ALA A 215 -14.27 -5.35 -6.55
N LEU A 216 -14.15 -5.79 -5.31
CA LEU A 216 -15.28 -6.30 -4.55
C LEU A 216 -16.28 -5.16 -4.27
N ALA A 217 -17.53 -5.50 -4.11
CA ALA A 217 -18.52 -4.53 -3.67
C ALA A 217 -18.16 -4.02 -2.27
N PRO A 218 -18.22 -2.70 -2.02
CA PRO A 218 -18.04 -2.16 -0.67
C PRO A 218 -19.00 -2.84 0.29
N ARG A 219 -18.50 -3.24 1.47
CA ARG A 219 -19.33 -3.95 2.44
C ARG A 219 -19.58 -3.11 3.67
N GLU A 220 -20.86 -3.02 4.00
CA GLU A 220 -21.32 -2.52 5.28
C GLU A 220 -21.61 -3.70 6.22
N GLY A 221 -21.56 -3.47 7.50
CA GLY A 221 -21.87 -4.47 8.54
C GLY A 221 -20.81 -4.49 9.65
N ASP A 222 -21.16 -5.13 10.75
CA ASP A 222 -20.30 -5.18 11.92
C ASP A 222 -19.15 -6.18 11.71
N ALA A 223 -17.94 -5.80 12.12
CA ALA A 223 -16.83 -6.71 12.31
C ALA A 223 -17.09 -7.52 13.58
N THR A 224 -17.42 -8.79 13.43
CA THR A 224 -17.63 -9.67 14.56
C THR A 224 -16.82 -10.93 14.40
N CYS A 225 -16.13 -11.31 15.45
CA CYS A 225 -15.39 -12.56 15.55
C CYS A 225 -16.26 -13.66 16.21
N ASP A 226 -17.56 -13.59 16.00
CA ASP A 226 -18.57 -14.55 16.44
C ASP A 226 -18.78 -15.67 15.41
N GLY A 227 -19.42 -16.75 15.82
CA GLY A 227 -19.98 -17.74 14.90
C GLY A 227 -18.96 -18.46 14.02
N GLY A 228 -17.86 -18.86 14.56
CA GLY A 228 -16.78 -19.57 13.87
C GLY A 228 -15.39 -19.09 14.25
N LEU A 229 -15.32 -17.97 14.93
CA LEU A 229 -14.08 -17.32 15.33
C LEU A 229 -14.12 -16.93 16.81
N ASP A 230 -14.92 -17.60 17.63
CA ASP A 230 -14.99 -17.27 19.04
C ASP A 230 -13.69 -17.66 19.77
N GLU A 231 -13.34 -16.87 20.77
CA GLU A 231 -12.14 -17.06 21.58
C GLU A 231 -12.05 -18.49 22.14
N ALA A 232 -13.15 -19.03 22.65
CA ALA A 232 -13.16 -20.33 23.29
C ALA A 232 -12.86 -21.46 22.31
N GLY A 233 -13.38 -21.38 21.09
CA GLY A 233 -13.11 -22.34 20.02
C GLY A 233 -11.64 -22.34 19.59
N ILE A 234 -11.06 -21.15 19.39
CA ILE A 234 -9.66 -21.00 19.00
C ILE A 234 -8.73 -21.48 20.15
N VAL A 235 -8.97 -21.05 21.39
CA VAL A 235 -8.20 -21.49 22.57
C VAL A 235 -8.25 -23.00 22.74
N SER A 236 -9.43 -23.59 22.54
CA SER A 236 -9.61 -25.05 22.60
C SER A 236 -8.86 -25.77 21.49
N ALA A 237 -8.95 -25.28 20.26
CA ALA A 237 -8.26 -25.83 19.09
C ALA A 237 -6.74 -25.83 19.28
N LEU A 238 -6.18 -24.71 19.76
CA LEU A 238 -4.74 -24.54 20.00
C LEU A 238 -4.25 -25.20 21.30
N GLN A 239 -5.16 -25.74 22.12
CA GLN A 239 -4.85 -26.41 23.39
C GLN A 239 -4.09 -25.52 24.38
N TYR A 240 -4.38 -24.22 24.39
CA TYR A 240 -3.71 -23.26 25.29
C TYR A 240 -4.09 -23.45 26.78
N GLY A 241 -5.06 -24.32 27.07
CA GLY A 241 -5.44 -24.69 28.42
C GLY A 241 -5.98 -23.50 29.22
N GLU A 242 -5.36 -23.26 30.39
CA GLU A 242 -5.73 -22.14 31.28
C GLU A 242 -4.84 -20.89 31.06
N ALA A 243 -4.23 -20.74 29.89
CA ALA A 243 -3.42 -19.56 29.58
C ALA A 243 -4.29 -18.29 29.69
N THR A 244 -3.69 -17.22 30.17
CA THR A 244 -4.33 -15.90 30.11
C THR A 244 -4.39 -15.47 28.65
N THR A 245 -5.59 -15.17 28.17
CA THR A 245 -5.83 -14.76 26.80
C THR A 245 -6.39 -13.35 26.74
N THR A 246 -6.10 -12.66 25.66
CA THR A 246 -6.75 -11.41 25.25
C THR A 246 -7.24 -11.58 23.83
N TYR A 247 -8.52 -11.35 23.61
CA TYR A 247 -9.15 -11.46 22.29
C TYR A 247 -9.67 -10.11 21.84
N THR A 248 -9.26 -9.68 20.67
CA THR A 248 -9.55 -8.35 20.13
C THR A 248 -10.08 -8.46 18.72
N VAL A 249 -11.10 -7.68 18.41
CA VAL A 249 -11.56 -7.43 17.04
C VAL A 249 -10.91 -6.14 16.56
N ILE A 250 -10.16 -6.20 15.48
CA ILE A 250 -9.56 -5.04 14.84
C ILE A 250 -10.39 -4.74 13.59
N ASP A 251 -11.17 -3.66 13.66
CA ASP A 251 -11.97 -3.17 12.55
C ASP A 251 -11.41 -1.82 12.08
N PRO A 252 -10.79 -1.74 10.91
CA PRO A 252 -10.25 -0.49 10.38
C PRO A 252 -11.30 0.62 10.26
N ARG A 253 -12.60 0.27 10.12
CA ARG A 253 -13.69 1.25 10.05
C ARG A 253 -14.02 1.90 11.40
N ALA A 254 -13.65 1.25 12.48
CA ALA A 254 -13.89 1.74 13.85
C ALA A 254 -12.75 2.59 14.39
N GLN A 255 -11.66 2.72 13.65
CA GLN A 255 -10.46 3.47 14.02
C GLN A 255 -10.18 4.57 12.98
N PRO A 256 -9.43 5.60 13.32
CA PRO A 256 -8.89 6.51 12.31
C PRO A 256 -8.03 5.70 11.32
N ILE A 257 -8.25 5.92 10.04
CA ILE A 257 -7.44 5.31 8.97
C ILE A 257 -6.00 5.81 9.15
N GLY A 258 -5.06 4.89 9.32
CA GLY A 258 -3.66 5.18 9.57
C GLY A 258 -2.79 5.11 8.32
N ASP A 259 -3.16 4.25 7.38
CA ASP A 259 -2.45 4.01 6.13
C ASP A 259 -3.39 3.59 4.99
N LEU A 260 -2.82 3.39 3.82
CA LEU A 260 -3.57 3.02 2.61
C LEU A 260 -4.17 1.62 2.72
N GLU A 261 -3.51 0.70 3.41
CA GLU A 261 -3.95 -0.68 3.64
C GLU A 261 -5.18 -0.72 4.55
N ASP A 262 -5.21 0.12 5.61
CA ASP A 262 -6.39 0.33 6.44
C ASP A 262 -7.58 0.84 5.62
N ALA A 263 -7.34 1.81 4.72
CA ALA A 263 -8.38 2.34 3.83
C ALA A 263 -8.93 1.27 2.87
N ALA A 264 -8.05 0.44 2.32
CA ALA A 264 -8.44 -0.68 1.47
C ALA A 264 -9.26 -1.72 2.24
N SER A 265 -8.78 -2.11 3.42
CA SER A 265 -9.45 -3.04 4.34
C SER A 265 -10.83 -2.53 4.76
N ALA A 266 -10.93 -1.26 5.14
CA ALA A 266 -12.19 -0.62 5.48
C ALA A 266 -13.19 -0.67 4.32
N ARG A 267 -12.73 -0.45 3.08
CA ARG A 267 -13.58 -0.44 1.87
C ARG A 267 -14.21 -1.80 1.60
N VAL A 268 -13.44 -2.89 1.70
CA VAL A 268 -13.96 -4.26 1.48
C VAL A 268 -14.59 -4.86 2.73
N GLY A 269 -14.56 -4.15 3.86
CA GLY A 269 -15.05 -4.65 5.14
C GLY A 269 -14.23 -5.79 5.71
N ALA A 270 -12.92 -5.78 5.42
CA ALA A 270 -11.96 -6.68 6.05
C ALA A 270 -11.77 -6.28 7.52
N PHE A 271 -11.55 -7.27 8.37
CA PHE A 271 -11.25 -7.08 9.79
C PHE A 271 -10.40 -8.25 10.31
N SER A 272 -9.69 -8.05 11.41
CA SER A 272 -8.92 -9.11 12.05
C SER A 272 -9.50 -9.53 13.40
N CYS A 273 -9.36 -10.82 13.69
CA CYS A 273 -9.59 -11.40 15.00
C CYS A 273 -8.24 -11.80 15.59
N GLU A 274 -7.78 -11.08 16.57
CA GLU A 274 -6.47 -11.28 17.17
C GLU A 274 -6.61 -11.93 18.55
N LEU A 275 -5.92 -13.06 18.74
CA LEU A 275 -5.81 -13.74 20.02
C LEU A 275 -4.36 -13.67 20.49
N PHE A 276 -4.11 -13.01 21.61
CA PHE A 276 -2.86 -13.14 22.34
C PHE A 276 -3.02 -14.16 23.48
N ALA A 277 -2.09 -15.10 23.60
CA ALA A 277 -2.04 -16.04 24.69
C ALA A 277 -0.68 -15.99 25.38
N GLU A 278 -0.67 -15.77 26.70
CA GLU A 278 0.55 -15.68 27.49
C GLU A 278 1.37 -16.97 27.40
N GLY A 279 2.62 -16.86 26.97
CA GLY A 279 3.54 -17.98 26.75
C GLY A 279 3.42 -18.66 25.40
N PHE A 280 2.43 -18.33 24.56
CA PHE A 280 2.20 -18.92 23.24
C PHE A 280 2.32 -17.90 22.11
N GLY A 281 2.04 -16.60 22.37
CA GLY A 281 2.13 -15.53 21.39
C GLY A 281 0.81 -15.18 20.73
N TYR A 282 0.87 -14.66 19.50
CA TYR A 282 -0.27 -14.15 18.77
C TYR A 282 -0.79 -15.16 17.72
N THR A 283 -2.11 -15.18 17.59
CA THR A 283 -2.83 -15.75 16.47
C THR A 283 -3.65 -14.63 15.85
N ASP A 284 -3.41 -14.32 14.61
CA ASP A 284 -4.16 -13.32 13.86
C ASP A 284 -4.94 -13.99 12.73
N ILE A 285 -6.20 -13.58 12.55
CA ILE A 285 -7.11 -14.13 11.56
C ILE A 285 -7.74 -12.95 10.83
N LEU A 286 -7.20 -12.61 9.66
CA LEU A 286 -7.85 -11.68 8.77
C LEU A 286 -9.09 -12.33 8.13
N VAL A 287 -10.19 -11.60 8.08
CA VAL A 287 -11.47 -12.03 7.53
C VAL A 287 -11.92 -11.06 6.45
N VAL A 288 -12.16 -11.57 5.24
CA VAL A 288 -12.78 -10.79 4.17
C VAL A 288 -14.00 -11.55 3.67
N ARG A 289 -15.18 -11.09 4.09
CA ARG A 289 -16.44 -11.66 3.65
C ARG A 289 -16.67 -11.34 2.18
N ASP A 290 -17.26 -12.27 1.41
CA ASP A 290 -17.41 -12.20 -0.04
C ASP A 290 -16.04 -12.08 -0.78
N GLY A 291 -14.95 -12.39 -0.08
CA GLY A 291 -13.57 -12.28 -0.55
C GLY A 291 -12.98 -13.58 -1.12
N ALA A 292 -13.78 -14.60 -1.42
CA ALA A 292 -13.25 -15.91 -1.87
C ALA A 292 -12.30 -15.81 -3.07
N THR A 293 -12.49 -14.83 -3.95
CA THR A 293 -11.61 -14.60 -5.11
C THR A 293 -10.21 -14.06 -4.76
N ILE A 294 -10.00 -13.61 -3.52
CA ILE A 294 -8.69 -13.12 -3.06
C ILE A 294 -7.65 -14.24 -3.13
N ILE A 295 -8.04 -15.48 -2.81
CA ILE A 295 -7.13 -16.62 -2.85
C ILE A 295 -6.61 -16.91 -4.26
N ASP A 296 -7.45 -16.72 -5.27
CA ASP A 296 -7.06 -16.84 -6.68
C ASP A 296 -6.11 -15.73 -7.08
N GLY A 297 -6.34 -14.52 -6.58
CA GLY A 297 -5.46 -13.36 -6.76
C GLY A 297 -4.08 -13.60 -6.16
N LEU A 298 -4.00 -14.16 -4.97
CA LEU A 298 -2.74 -14.56 -4.33
C LEU A 298 -2.02 -15.62 -5.17
N ALA A 299 -2.72 -16.67 -5.60
CA ALA A 299 -2.15 -17.75 -6.39
C ALA A 299 -1.72 -17.33 -7.81
N ALA A 300 -2.26 -16.23 -8.32
CA ALA A 300 -1.88 -15.67 -9.62
C ALA A 300 -0.58 -14.84 -9.57
N GLN A 301 -0.12 -14.44 -8.39
CA GLN A 301 1.13 -13.69 -8.21
C GLN A 301 2.33 -14.64 -8.39
N PRO A 302 3.29 -14.36 -9.29
CA PRO A 302 4.34 -15.32 -9.63
C PRO A 302 5.16 -15.81 -8.43
N ASP A 303 5.52 -14.93 -7.51
CA ASP A 303 6.34 -15.26 -6.35
C ASP A 303 5.53 -16.02 -5.30
N MET A 304 4.25 -15.64 -5.12
CA MET A 304 3.33 -16.35 -4.24
C MET A 304 2.99 -17.73 -4.81
N ALA A 305 2.75 -17.85 -6.12
CA ALA A 305 2.50 -19.14 -6.76
C ALA A 305 3.63 -20.14 -6.53
N ALA A 306 4.87 -19.66 -6.44
CA ALA A 306 6.03 -20.52 -6.13
C ALA A 306 6.12 -20.92 -4.65
N ALA A 307 5.56 -20.09 -3.75
CA ALA A 307 5.61 -20.32 -2.30
C ALA A 307 4.35 -20.99 -1.73
N LEU A 308 3.23 -20.94 -2.46
CA LEU A 308 1.95 -21.50 -2.01
C LEU A 308 1.84 -22.99 -2.32
N GLU A 309 1.47 -23.76 -1.32
CA GLU A 309 1.19 -25.19 -1.48
C GLU A 309 -0.24 -25.50 -1.04
N PRO A 310 -0.99 -26.30 -1.84
CA PRO A 310 -2.32 -26.75 -1.43
C PRO A 310 -2.27 -27.58 -0.15
N VAL A 311 -3.19 -27.33 0.76
CA VAL A 311 -3.37 -28.07 2.00
C VAL A 311 -4.78 -28.65 2.04
N THR A 312 -4.89 -29.90 2.49
CA THR A 312 -6.18 -30.51 2.77
C THR A 312 -6.52 -30.27 4.24
N LEU A 313 -7.66 -29.63 4.48
CA LEU A 313 -8.17 -29.34 5.82
C LEU A 313 -9.33 -30.27 6.16
N GLU A 314 -9.42 -30.69 7.42
CA GLU A 314 -10.54 -31.49 7.91
C GLU A 314 -11.85 -30.68 7.83
N GLY A 315 -12.88 -31.27 7.28
CA GLY A 315 -14.18 -30.64 7.11
C GLY A 315 -14.34 -29.76 5.87
N ALA A 316 -13.29 -29.50 5.10
CA ALA A 316 -13.40 -28.76 3.84
C ALA A 316 -14.28 -29.51 2.82
N VAL A 317 -15.05 -28.76 2.02
CA VAL A 317 -15.92 -29.32 0.96
C VAL A 317 -15.43 -28.93 -0.42
N ASP A 318 -15.98 -29.60 -1.44
CA ASP A 318 -15.66 -29.31 -2.83
C ASP A 318 -15.89 -27.84 -3.17
N GLY A 319 -14.91 -27.19 -3.77
CA GLY A 319 -14.93 -25.77 -4.15
C GLY A 319 -14.27 -24.83 -3.13
N GLU A 320 -13.90 -25.31 -1.95
CA GLU A 320 -13.11 -24.56 -1.01
C GLU A 320 -11.61 -24.81 -1.25
N SER A 321 -10.83 -23.73 -1.11
CA SER A 321 -9.39 -23.76 -1.32
C SER A 321 -8.66 -23.47 -0.02
N ALA A 322 -7.56 -24.15 0.21
CA ALA A 322 -6.64 -23.83 1.28
C ALA A 322 -5.20 -23.92 0.77
N LEU A 323 -4.43 -22.86 1.03
CA LEU A 323 -3.04 -22.73 0.60
C LEU A 323 -2.19 -22.35 1.81
N VAL A 324 -1.05 -22.96 1.97
CA VAL A 324 -0.04 -22.54 2.95
C VAL A 324 1.12 -21.87 2.23
N ALA A 325 1.49 -20.67 2.68
CA ALA A 325 2.72 -20.05 2.21
C ALA A 325 3.90 -20.65 2.98
N ARG A 326 4.65 -21.51 2.35
CA ARG A 326 5.87 -22.04 2.97
C ARG A 326 6.93 -20.95 3.06
N ARG A 327 7.19 -20.50 4.26
CA ARG A 327 8.37 -19.71 4.58
C ARG A 327 9.59 -20.61 4.54
N MET A 328 10.63 -20.17 3.83
CA MET A 328 11.85 -20.97 3.70
C MET A 328 12.57 -21.22 5.03
N ASP A 329 12.31 -20.43 6.10
CA ASP A 329 13.12 -20.42 7.31
C ASP A 329 12.36 -20.48 8.65
N GLY A 330 11.11 -20.98 8.70
CA GLY A 330 10.48 -21.03 10.02
C GLY A 330 9.08 -21.64 10.12
N PRO A 331 8.67 -21.96 11.35
CA PRO A 331 7.39 -22.63 11.63
C PRO A 331 6.15 -21.77 11.40
N ARG A 332 6.31 -20.48 11.07
CA ARG A 332 5.19 -19.53 10.97
C ARG A 332 4.79 -19.27 9.53
N SER A 333 4.26 -20.26 8.87
CA SER A 333 3.70 -20.09 7.54
C SER A 333 2.25 -19.64 7.64
N PRO A 334 1.85 -18.49 7.08
CA PRO A 334 0.45 -18.12 7.03
C PRO A 334 -0.32 -19.14 6.16
N LEU A 335 -1.56 -19.38 6.56
CA LEU A 335 -2.49 -20.25 5.85
C LEU A 335 -3.65 -19.41 5.33
N TYR A 336 -3.92 -19.54 4.04
CA TYR A 336 -5.01 -18.85 3.35
C TYR A 336 -6.08 -19.87 3.01
N LEU A 337 -7.34 -19.56 3.32
CA LEU A 337 -8.43 -20.47 3.02
C LEU A 337 -9.70 -19.70 2.63
N THR A 338 -10.57 -20.41 1.91
CA THR A 338 -11.94 -19.98 1.68
C THR A 338 -12.91 -20.93 2.37
N VAL A 339 -13.92 -20.39 3.03
CA VAL A 339 -15.06 -21.15 3.55
C VAL A 339 -16.33 -20.47 3.04
N GLY A 340 -17.03 -21.13 2.11
CA GLY A 340 -18.09 -20.49 1.33
C GLY A 340 -17.52 -19.29 0.54
N GLU A 341 -18.13 -18.13 0.70
CA GLU A 341 -17.72 -16.88 0.03
C GLU A 341 -16.70 -16.06 0.85
N THR A 342 -16.29 -16.54 2.03
CA THR A 342 -15.39 -15.79 2.91
C THR A 342 -13.95 -16.25 2.74
N PHE A 343 -13.05 -15.29 2.60
CA PHE A 343 -11.60 -15.50 2.65
C PHE A 343 -11.09 -15.29 4.08
N TYR A 344 -10.15 -16.13 4.48
CA TYR A 344 -9.42 -16.03 5.75
C TYR A 344 -7.91 -16.14 5.49
N ALA A 345 -7.15 -15.29 6.19
CA ALA A 345 -5.70 -15.46 6.31
C ALA A 345 -5.36 -15.70 7.78
N VAL A 346 -4.77 -16.85 8.08
CA VAL A 346 -4.48 -17.28 9.45
C VAL A 346 -2.98 -17.25 9.68
N SER A 347 -2.53 -16.45 10.63
CA SER A 347 -1.15 -16.38 11.12
C SER A 347 -1.11 -16.85 12.57
N SER A 348 -0.64 -18.07 12.82
CA SER A 348 -0.60 -18.67 14.16
C SER A 348 0.54 -19.67 14.27
N GLY A 349 1.77 -19.21 14.30
CA GLY A 349 2.90 -20.11 14.49
C GLY A 349 2.66 -21.48 13.87
N ASP A 350 2.89 -22.56 14.65
CA ASP A 350 2.64 -23.95 14.23
C ASP A 350 1.15 -24.35 14.24
N GLY A 351 0.26 -23.44 14.64
CA GLY A 351 -1.18 -23.71 14.85
C GLY A 351 -2.09 -23.32 13.71
N ALA A 352 -1.62 -22.72 12.63
CA ALA A 352 -2.46 -22.15 11.57
C ALA A 352 -3.43 -23.17 10.95
N GLN A 353 -2.99 -24.40 10.69
CA GLN A 353 -3.87 -25.46 10.18
C GLN A 353 -4.97 -25.82 11.19
N THR A 354 -4.62 -25.96 12.46
CA THR A 354 -5.59 -26.31 13.52
C THR A 354 -6.64 -25.22 13.69
N VAL A 355 -6.24 -23.95 13.60
CA VAL A 355 -7.17 -22.82 13.63
C VAL A 355 -8.08 -22.82 12.39
N ALA A 356 -7.53 -23.06 11.20
CA ALA A 356 -8.31 -23.14 9.97
C ALA A 356 -9.37 -24.26 10.02
N GLU A 357 -9.01 -25.43 10.54
CA GLU A 357 -9.95 -26.56 10.75
C GLU A 357 -11.04 -26.19 11.79
N ALA A 358 -10.68 -25.45 12.85
CA ALA A 358 -11.65 -24.95 13.83
C ALA A 358 -12.62 -23.95 13.19
N ILE A 359 -12.13 -23.03 12.34
CA ILE A 359 -12.95 -22.09 11.57
C ILE A 359 -13.97 -22.87 10.72
N ILE A 360 -13.52 -23.88 9.97
CA ILE A 360 -14.40 -24.72 9.15
C ILE A 360 -15.47 -25.39 10.00
N ALA A 361 -15.07 -26.01 11.12
CA ALA A 361 -15.97 -26.75 12.00
C ALA A 361 -17.03 -25.85 12.66
N GLN A 362 -16.70 -24.62 12.97
CA GLN A 362 -17.60 -23.67 13.63
C GLN A 362 -18.51 -22.92 12.66
N THR A 363 -18.08 -22.75 11.41
CA THR A 363 -18.85 -22.02 10.39
C THR A 363 -19.97 -22.87 9.78
N ARG A 364 -19.99 -24.18 10.03
CA ARG A 364 -20.98 -25.18 9.55
C ARG A 364 -21.81 -25.74 10.65
#